data_c825535ef05a67016671ee42dcb43ead
#
_entry.id   c825535ef05a67016671ee42dcb43ead
#
_cell.length_a   1.000
_cell.length_b   1.000
_cell.length_c   1.000
_cell.angle_alpha   90.00
_cell.angle_beta   90.00
_cell.angle_gamma   90.00
#
_symmetry.space_group_name_H-M   'P 1'
#
loop_
_entity.id
_entity.type
_entity.pdbx_description
1 polymer ?
#
loop_
_entity_poly.entity_id
_entity_poly.type
_entity_poly.pdbx_seq_one_letter_code
_entity_poly.pdbx_strand_id
1 'polypeptide(L)'
;MRIHVLGAGAGGGFPQWNCHCRYCAGLRAGEIAARPRTQSSITVSADGERWVLINASPDIRAQIEAFPPLRPGRAVRDTGIAAVLLVDSQIDHATGLLTLREGPRLALYTTAPVQQDLSTGFPVIPMLSHYCGVDWHPVVADGSVFGVSEAPGLSFQAYALSSKAPPYSPHRHDPHPGDNIGLLITDTATGGRLFYAPG
;
A
#
# COMPACT_ATOMS: atom_id res chain seq x y z
N MET A 1 -18.06 -3.95 -3.89
CA MET A 1 -16.62 -3.84 -3.51
C MET A 1 -16.27 -4.92 -2.50
N ARG A 2 -15.15 -5.57 -2.69
CA ARG A 2 -14.52 -6.48 -1.71
C ARG A 2 -13.30 -5.78 -1.12
N ILE A 3 -13.12 -5.90 0.19
CA ILE A 3 -12.02 -5.27 0.93
C ILE A 3 -11.37 -6.35 1.79
N HIS A 4 -10.04 -6.43 1.77
CA HIS A 4 -9.31 -7.30 2.68
C HIS A 4 -8.19 -6.52 3.37
N VAL A 5 -8.16 -6.59 4.69
CA VAL A 5 -7.08 -5.99 5.50
C VAL A 5 -5.94 -7.01 5.57
N LEU A 6 -4.87 -6.74 4.85
CA LEU A 6 -3.67 -7.58 4.80
C LEU A 6 -2.81 -7.41 6.05
N GLY A 7 -2.75 -6.20 6.56
CA GLY A 7 -2.03 -5.86 7.77
C GLY A 7 -2.58 -4.59 8.44
N ALA A 8 -2.51 -4.54 9.76
CA ALA A 8 -3.03 -3.44 10.58
C ALA A 8 -2.06 -3.04 11.70
N GLY A 9 -0.79 -3.45 11.62
CA GLY A 9 0.27 -3.02 12.50
C GLY A 9 0.94 -1.74 11.98
N ALA A 10 1.45 -0.91 12.88
CA ALA A 10 2.37 0.17 12.53
C ALA A 10 3.73 -0.38 12.07
N GLY A 11 4.65 0.49 11.69
CA GLY A 11 6.00 0.12 11.29
C GLY A 11 6.67 -0.85 12.28
N GLY A 12 7.12 -1.99 11.77
CA GLY A 12 7.67 -3.11 12.56
C GLY A 12 6.67 -4.18 12.99
N GLY A 13 5.37 -4.00 12.72
CA GLY A 13 4.31 -4.99 13.00
C GLY A 13 3.97 -5.14 14.48
N PHE A 14 3.15 -6.15 14.80
CA PHE A 14 2.85 -6.55 16.17
C PHE A 14 2.93 -8.08 16.32
N PRO A 15 3.72 -8.64 17.26
CA PRO A 15 4.62 -7.93 18.16
C PRO A 15 5.77 -7.28 17.38
N GLN A 16 6.15 -6.05 17.73
CA GLN A 16 7.23 -5.35 17.03
C GLN A 16 8.58 -6.06 17.30
N TRP A 17 9.39 -6.24 16.27
CA TRP A 17 10.56 -7.10 16.26
C TRP A 17 11.59 -6.78 17.36
N ASN A 18 11.76 -5.51 17.72
CA ASN A 18 12.70 -5.01 18.72
C ASN A 18 12.02 -4.52 20.02
N CYS A 19 10.73 -4.81 20.22
CA CYS A 19 9.98 -4.35 21.39
C CYS A 19 9.82 -5.47 22.42
N HIS A 20 10.11 -5.14 23.70
CA HIS A 20 9.90 -6.03 24.86
C HIS A 20 8.89 -5.43 25.86
N CYS A 21 7.96 -4.59 25.40
CA CYS A 21 6.89 -4.09 26.26
C CYS A 21 5.94 -5.25 26.65
N ARG A 22 5.13 -5.01 27.70
CA ARG A 22 4.17 -5.99 28.23
C ARG A 22 3.38 -6.71 27.13
N TYR A 23 2.91 -5.99 26.10
CA TYR A 23 2.08 -6.58 25.04
C TYR A 23 2.90 -7.42 24.05
N CYS A 24 4.05 -6.91 23.61
CA CYS A 24 4.90 -7.64 22.68
C CYS A 24 5.55 -8.86 23.34
N ALA A 25 6.02 -8.73 24.57
CA ALA A 25 6.58 -9.84 25.35
C ALA A 25 5.50 -10.88 25.68
N GLY A 26 4.35 -10.44 26.22
CA GLY A 26 3.25 -11.32 26.61
C GLY A 26 2.65 -12.09 25.42
N LEU A 27 2.59 -11.47 24.23
CA LEU A 27 2.17 -12.22 23.03
C LEU A 27 3.18 -13.30 22.64
N ARG A 28 4.49 -13.00 22.67
CA ARG A 28 5.54 -13.99 22.37
C ARG A 28 5.57 -15.14 23.38
N ALA A 29 5.26 -14.85 24.65
CA ALA A 29 5.18 -15.82 25.71
C ALA A 29 3.84 -16.61 25.74
N GLY A 30 2.85 -16.21 24.95
CA GLY A 30 1.51 -16.81 25.00
C GLY A 30 0.69 -16.38 26.21
N GLU A 31 1.09 -15.35 26.93
CA GLU A 31 0.45 -14.85 28.15
C GLU A 31 -0.73 -13.90 27.87
N ILE A 32 -0.83 -13.36 26.66
CA ILE A 32 -1.95 -12.51 26.25
C ILE A 32 -2.68 -13.10 25.06
N ALA A 33 -4.00 -12.99 25.08
CA ALA A 33 -4.87 -13.39 23.97
C ALA A 33 -4.92 -12.28 22.90
N ALA A 34 -3.93 -12.29 21.97
CA ALA A 34 -3.90 -11.39 20.83
C ALA A 34 -3.42 -12.13 19.58
N ARG A 35 -3.59 -11.53 18.41
CA ARG A 35 -3.08 -12.06 17.15
C ARG A 35 -1.93 -11.19 16.64
N PRO A 36 -0.84 -11.77 16.13
CA PRO A 36 0.18 -11.02 15.40
C PRO A 36 -0.45 -10.23 14.23
N ARG A 37 0.11 -9.07 13.94
CA ARG A 37 -0.33 -8.23 12.82
C ARG A 37 0.87 -7.79 12.01
N THR A 38 0.79 -8.00 10.71
CA THR A 38 1.70 -7.43 9.73
C THR A 38 1.45 -5.93 9.57
N GLN A 39 2.41 -5.24 8.98
CA GLN A 39 2.37 -3.80 8.79
C GLN A 39 1.25 -3.37 7.84
N SER A 40 0.78 -2.13 7.99
CA SER A 40 -0.44 -1.61 7.37
C SER A 40 -0.47 -1.77 5.85
N SER A 41 -1.46 -2.48 5.38
CA SER A 41 -1.78 -2.66 3.96
C SER A 41 -3.20 -3.20 3.82
N ILE A 42 -3.92 -2.76 2.80
CA ILE A 42 -5.21 -3.32 2.41
C ILE A 42 -5.23 -3.63 0.92
N THR A 43 -6.19 -4.43 0.51
CA THR A 43 -6.47 -4.60 -0.91
C THR A 43 -7.97 -4.53 -1.18
N VAL A 44 -8.33 -3.94 -2.34
CA VAL A 44 -9.72 -3.72 -2.74
C VAL A 44 -9.95 -4.22 -4.16
N SER A 45 -11.14 -4.74 -4.43
CA SER A 45 -11.54 -5.24 -5.74
C SER A 45 -13.04 -5.07 -5.95
N ALA A 46 -13.47 -4.77 -7.17
CA ALA A 46 -14.86 -4.80 -7.57
C ALA A 46 -15.34 -6.23 -7.91
N ASP A 47 -14.51 -7.00 -8.63
CA ASP A 47 -14.84 -8.33 -9.16
C ASP A 47 -14.34 -9.50 -8.29
N GLY A 48 -13.33 -9.27 -7.46
CA GLY A 48 -12.66 -10.30 -6.64
C GLY A 48 -11.52 -11.02 -7.34
N GLU A 49 -11.15 -10.58 -8.55
CA GLU A 49 -10.06 -11.14 -9.36
C GLU A 49 -8.91 -10.16 -9.56
N ARG A 50 -9.24 -8.88 -9.81
CA ARG A 50 -8.28 -7.78 -10.00
C ARG A 50 -8.28 -6.90 -8.76
N TRP A 51 -7.16 -6.88 -8.06
CA TRP A 51 -7.02 -6.23 -6.78
C TRP A 51 -6.10 -5.01 -6.85
N VAL A 52 -6.54 -3.90 -6.33
CA VAL A 52 -5.68 -2.75 -6.07
C VAL A 52 -5.08 -2.93 -4.69
N LEU A 53 -3.77 -3.08 -4.62
CA LEU A 53 -3.01 -3.10 -3.38
C LEU A 53 -2.80 -1.66 -2.90
N ILE A 54 -3.25 -1.34 -1.69
CA ILE A 54 -3.04 -0.03 -1.09
C ILE A 54 -2.01 -0.17 0.02
N ASN A 55 -0.87 0.47 -0.18
CA ASN A 55 0.41 0.32 0.52
C ASN A 55 1.03 -1.08 0.33
N ALA A 56 2.29 -1.10 -0.05
CA ALA A 56 3.10 -2.30 -0.20
C ALA A 56 4.06 -2.40 0.99
N SER A 57 3.61 -3.05 2.08
CA SER A 57 4.41 -3.19 3.30
C SER A 57 5.61 -4.14 3.11
N PRO A 58 6.64 -4.07 3.97
CA PRO A 58 7.74 -5.05 3.97
C PRO A 58 7.25 -6.51 4.12
N ASP A 59 6.07 -6.70 4.70
CA ASP A 59 5.46 -8.01 4.95
C ASP A 59 4.66 -8.55 3.74
N ILE A 60 4.69 -7.86 2.59
CA ILE A 60 3.82 -8.14 1.43
C ILE A 60 3.87 -9.60 0.99
N ARG A 61 5.01 -10.27 1.06
CA ARG A 61 5.12 -11.69 0.72
C ARG A 61 4.22 -12.54 1.63
N ALA A 62 4.30 -12.35 2.94
CA ALA A 62 3.47 -13.07 3.90
C ALA A 62 1.98 -12.71 3.73
N GLN A 63 1.68 -11.45 3.41
CA GLN A 63 0.34 -10.96 3.15
C GLN A 63 -0.28 -11.62 1.90
N ILE A 64 0.49 -11.76 0.81
CA ILE A 64 0.07 -12.48 -0.40
C ILE A 64 -0.21 -13.95 -0.06
N GLU A 65 0.69 -14.61 0.68
CA GLU A 65 0.51 -16.01 1.07
C GLU A 65 -0.70 -16.22 1.99
N ALA A 66 -1.05 -15.24 2.81
CA ALA A 66 -2.22 -15.32 3.68
C ALA A 66 -3.55 -15.08 2.97
N PHE A 67 -3.54 -14.43 1.79
CA PHE A 67 -4.75 -14.09 1.05
C PHE A 67 -4.74 -14.69 -0.37
N PRO A 68 -5.34 -15.88 -0.56
CA PRO A 68 -5.30 -16.63 -1.82
C PRO A 68 -5.63 -15.84 -3.11
N PRO A 69 -6.58 -14.87 -3.12
CA PRO A 69 -6.86 -14.10 -4.32
C PRO A 69 -5.69 -13.30 -4.90
N LEU A 70 -4.64 -13.02 -4.11
CA LEU A 70 -3.43 -12.35 -4.60
C LEU A 70 -2.37 -13.31 -5.14
N ARG A 71 -2.50 -14.62 -4.85
CA ARG A 71 -1.54 -15.65 -5.30
C ARG A 71 -1.66 -15.91 -6.80
N PRO A 72 -0.62 -16.48 -7.43
CA PRO A 72 -0.73 -16.97 -8.78
C PRO A 72 -1.79 -18.08 -8.88
N GLY A 73 -2.55 -18.12 -9.96
CA GLY A 73 -3.61 -19.12 -10.17
C GLY A 73 -4.10 -19.24 -11.61
N ARG A 74 -3.72 -18.29 -12.48
CA ARG A 74 -4.12 -18.23 -13.88
C ARG A 74 -2.98 -18.60 -14.83
N ALA A 75 -1.73 -18.45 -14.39
CA ALA A 75 -0.52 -18.78 -15.13
C ALA A 75 0.58 -19.26 -14.18
N VAL A 76 1.69 -19.78 -14.72
CA VAL A 76 2.87 -20.22 -13.95
C VAL A 76 3.46 -19.08 -13.12
N ARG A 77 3.42 -17.86 -13.68
CA ARG A 77 3.79 -16.62 -12.98
C ARG A 77 2.70 -15.59 -13.22
N ASP A 78 1.93 -15.29 -12.22
CA ASP A 78 0.94 -14.23 -12.22
C ASP A 78 0.69 -13.70 -10.79
N THR A 79 -0.22 -12.77 -10.64
CA THR A 79 -0.68 -12.25 -9.37
C THR A 79 -2.08 -11.66 -9.51
N GLY A 80 -2.87 -11.69 -8.45
CA GLY A 80 -4.13 -10.95 -8.39
C GLY A 80 -3.94 -9.43 -8.24
N ILE A 81 -2.72 -8.96 -7.95
CA ILE A 81 -2.43 -7.52 -7.83
C ILE A 81 -2.41 -6.90 -9.22
N ALA A 82 -3.42 -6.10 -9.52
CA ALA A 82 -3.56 -5.40 -10.80
C ALA A 82 -2.83 -4.05 -10.80
N ALA A 83 -2.83 -3.36 -9.65
CA ALA A 83 -2.14 -2.09 -9.47
C ALA A 83 -1.74 -1.89 -8.00
N VAL A 84 -0.77 -1.02 -7.76
CA VAL A 84 -0.39 -0.56 -6.41
C VAL A 84 -0.71 0.92 -6.30
N LEU A 85 -1.37 1.31 -5.20
CA LEU A 85 -1.62 2.69 -4.84
C LEU A 85 -0.97 2.99 -3.49
N LEU A 86 -0.13 4.01 -3.40
CA LEU A 86 0.51 4.41 -2.15
C LEU A 86 -0.12 5.70 -1.62
N VAL A 87 -0.44 5.71 -0.33
CA VAL A 87 -0.99 6.89 0.34
C VAL A 87 0.09 7.86 0.83
N ASP A 88 1.31 7.40 0.93
CA ASP A 88 2.52 8.15 1.28
C ASP A 88 3.76 7.35 0.87
N SER A 89 4.95 7.84 1.20
CA SER A 89 6.23 7.20 0.92
C SER A 89 6.88 6.56 2.15
N GLN A 90 6.15 6.35 3.26
CA GLN A 90 6.72 5.72 4.46
C GLN A 90 7.31 4.33 4.13
N ILE A 91 8.41 3.99 4.81
CA ILE A 91 9.14 2.72 4.58
C ILE A 91 8.22 1.51 4.73
N ASP A 92 7.37 1.51 5.73
CA ASP A 92 6.39 0.44 5.98
C ASP A 92 5.23 0.41 4.99
N HIS A 93 5.09 1.42 4.14
CA HIS A 93 4.09 1.47 3.06
C HIS A 93 4.68 1.24 1.65
N ALA A 94 6.00 1.40 1.46
CA ALA A 94 6.61 1.38 0.13
C ALA A 94 7.65 0.28 -0.09
N THR A 95 8.30 -0.26 0.97
CA THR A 95 9.41 -1.22 0.82
C THR A 95 9.00 -2.52 0.14
N GLY A 96 7.74 -2.92 0.27
CA GLY A 96 7.22 -4.11 -0.39
C GLY A 96 7.27 -4.07 -1.93
N LEU A 97 7.38 -2.89 -2.54
CA LEU A 97 7.60 -2.74 -3.97
C LEU A 97 8.84 -3.52 -4.44
N LEU A 98 9.90 -3.58 -3.62
CA LEU A 98 11.10 -4.36 -3.92
C LEU A 98 10.83 -5.86 -3.99
N THR A 99 9.89 -6.37 -3.21
CA THR A 99 9.47 -7.78 -3.27
C THR A 99 8.70 -8.06 -4.56
N LEU A 100 7.92 -7.12 -5.06
CA LEU A 100 7.10 -7.26 -6.26
C LEU A 100 7.91 -7.16 -7.57
N ARG A 101 9.22 -6.89 -7.53
CA ARG A 101 10.10 -6.73 -8.70
C ARG A 101 10.12 -7.94 -9.66
N GLU A 102 9.76 -9.15 -9.18
CA GLU A 102 9.70 -10.36 -9.99
C GLU A 102 8.37 -10.52 -10.76
N GLY A 103 7.45 -9.60 -10.54
CA GLY A 103 6.13 -9.58 -11.17
C GLY A 103 6.12 -8.93 -12.55
N PRO A 104 4.93 -8.71 -13.11
CA PRO A 104 4.75 -7.87 -14.30
C PRO A 104 5.12 -6.41 -13.99
N ARG A 105 5.19 -5.59 -15.03
CA ARG A 105 5.38 -4.15 -14.89
C ARG A 105 4.34 -3.57 -13.93
N LEU A 106 4.80 -2.77 -12.95
CA LEU A 106 3.95 -2.26 -11.89
C LEU A 106 3.20 -1.01 -12.34
N ALA A 107 1.87 -1.06 -12.41
CA ALA A 107 1.04 0.13 -12.44
C ALA A 107 1.04 0.74 -11.03
N LEU A 108 1.71 1.89 -10.87
CA LEU A 108 1.92 2.56 -9.58
C LEU A 108 1.20 3.90 -9.55
N TYR A 109 0.20 4.01 -8.69
CA TYR A 109 -0.60 5.21 -8.46
C TYR A 109 -0.08 5.94 -7.23
N THR A 110 0.46 7.14 -7.40
CA THR A 110 0.96 7.99 -6.30
C THR A 110 0.83 9.46 -6.64
N THR A 111 0.88 10.31 -5.62
CA THR A 111 1.03 11.75 -5.81
C THR A 111 2.44 12.10 -6.30
N ALA A 112 2.62 13.30 -6.86
CA ALA A 112 3.92 13.77 -7.32
C ALA A 112 4.97 13.88 -6.20
N PRO A 113 4.66 14.37 -4.97
CA PRO A 113 5.60 14.33 -3.85
C PRO A 113 6.06 12.91 -3.50
N VAL A 114 5.15 11.96 -3.42
CA VAL A 114 5.48 10.54 -3.14
C VAL A 114 6.36 9.96 -4.25
N GLN A 115 6.05 10.26 -5.52
CA GLN A 115 6.88 9.81 -6.65
C GLN A 115 8.29 10.40 -6.58
N GLN A 116 8.43 11.67 -6.19
CA GLN A 116 9.73 12.32 -5.99
C GLN A 116 10.52 11.62 -4.87
N ASP A 117 9.91 11.36 -3.73
CA ASP A 117 10.54 10.64 -2.62
C ASP A 117 11.06 9.27 -3.05
N LEU A 118 10.24 8.51 -3.79
CA LEU A 118 10.57 7.17 -4.29
C LEU A 118 11.52 7.17 -5.49
N SER A 119 11.87 8.34 -6.00
CA SER A 119 12.87 8.52 -7.07
C SER A 119 14.20 9.10 -6.56
N THR A 120 14.22 9.70 -5.36
CA THR A 120 15.39 10.42 -4.83
C THR A 120 15.82 9.88 -3.47
N GLY A 121 15.12 10.21 -2.39
CA GLY A 121 15.49 9.84 -1.02
C GLY A 121 15.41 8.34 -0.74
N PHE A 122 14.43 7.65 -1.33
CA PHE A 122 14.32 6.19 -1.36
C PHE A 122 14.13 5.73 -2.82
N PRO A 123 15.20 5.60 -3.62
CA PRO A 123 15.12 5.49 -5.08
C PRO A 123 14.64 4.11 -5.56
N VAL A 124 13.49 3.64 -5.06
CA VAL A 124 12.91 2.35 -5.42
C VAL A 124 12.42 2.34 -6.87
N ILE A 125 11.87 3.43 -7.39
CA ILE A 125 11.40 3.52 -8.78
C ILE A 125 12.56 3.37 -9.78
N PRO A 126 13.66 4.12 -9.67
CA PRO A 126 14.86 3.89 -10.51
C PRO A 126 15.41 2.47 -10.37
N MET A 127 15.44 1.91 -9.16
CA MET A 127 15.89 0.53 -8.95
C MET A 127 15.03 -0.48 -9.69
N LEU A 128 13.70 -0.34 -9.60
CA LEU A 128 12.74 -1.23 -10.27
C LEU A 128 12.81 -1.16 -11.80
N SER A 129 13.35 -0.07 -12.38
CA SER A 129 13.55 0.04 -13.83
C SER A 129 14.49 -1.04 -14.39
N HIS A 130 15.35 -1.61 -13.55
CA HIS A 130 16.25 -2.72 -13.89
C HIS A 130 15.60 -4.11 -13.76
N TYR A 131 14.34 -4.19 -13.30
CA TYR A 131 13.59 -5.41 -13.06
C TYR A 131 12.23 -5.36 -13.80
N CYS A 132 11.11 -5.33 -13.07
CA CYS A 132 9.77 -5.29 -13.67
C CYS A 132 9.45 -3.95 -14.35
N GLY A 133 10.09 -2.87 -13.95
CA GLY A 133 9.73 -1.51 -14.34
C GLY A 133 8.47 -1.00 -13.64
N VAL A 134 8.24 0.31 -13.77
CA VAL A 134 7.09 1.01 -13.17
C VAL A 134 6.41 1.86 -14.23
N ASP A 135 5.08 1.78 -14.32
CA ASP A 135 4.22 2.73 -15.03
C ASP A 135 3.60 3.62 -13.96
N TRP A 136 4.10 4.84 -13.85
CA TRP A 136 3.59 5.78 -12.88
C TRP A 136 2.34 6.50 -13.38
N HIS A 137 1.30 6.47 -12.57
CA HIS A 137 0.03 7.17 -12.77
C HIS A 137 -0.13 8.24 -11.70
N PRO A 138 -0.10 9.54 -12.06
CA PRO A 138 -0.19 10.62 -11.09
C PRO A 138 -1.58 10.69 -10.45
N VAL A 139 -1.59 10.84 -9.12
CA VAL A 139 -2.79 11.08 -8.32
C VAL A 139 -2.76 12.51 -7.80
N VAL A 140 -3.88 13.24 -7.96
CA VAL A 140 -4.03 14.60 -7.41
C VAL A 140 -4.84 14.53 -6.13
N ALA A 141 -4.33 15.16 -5.07
CA ALA A 141 -4.93 15.11 -3.72
C ALA A 141 -5.93 16.27 -3.49
N ASP A 142 -6.81 16.52 -4.45
CA ASP A 142 -7.80 17.62 -4.45
C ASP A 142 -9.26 17.14 -4.34
N GLY A 143 -9.48 15.82 -4.16
CA GLY A 143 -10.80 15.22 -4.12
C GLY A 143 -11.39 14.93 -5.50
N SER A 144 -10.67 15.19 -6.59
CA SER A 144 -11.11 14.78 -7.93
C SER A 144 -11.21 13.26 -8.06
N VAL A 145 -12.17 12.80 -8.86
CA VAL A 145 -12.41 11.36 -9.06
C VAL A 145 -11.42 10.84 -10.11
N PHE A 146 -10.77 9.72 -9.80
CA PHE A 146 -9.97 8.96 -10.76
C PHE A 146 -10.31 7.47 -10.72
N GLY A 147 -9.95 6.75 -11.77
CA GLY A 147 -10.06 5.29 -11.88
C GLY A 147 -8.70 4.63 -11.89
N VAL A 148 -8.68 3.34 -11.59
CA VAL A 148 -7.54 2.45 -11.82
C VAL A 148 -7.90 1.55 -12.99
N SER A 149 -7.28 1.79 -14.15
CA SER A 149 -7.65 1.12 -15.42
C SER A 149 -7.47 -0.39 -15.36
N GLU A 150 -6.49 -0.86 -14.59
CA GLU A 150 -6.17 -2.27 -14.40
C GLU A 150 -7.22 -3.00 -13.53
N ALA A 151 -8.00 -2.26 -12.73
CA ALA A 151 -9.04 -2.79 -11.85
C ALA A 151 -10.33 -1.96 -11.94
N PRO A 152 -11.07 -2.03 -13.06
CA PRO A 152 -12.29 -1.25 -13.26
C PRO A 152 -13.39 -1.63 -12.25
N GLY A 153 -14.40 -0.74 -12.12
CA GLY A 153 -15.52 -0.93 -11.21
C GLY A 153 -15.34 -0.26 -9.85
N LEU A 154 -14.18 0.34 -9.61
CA LEU A 154 -13.93 1.21 -8.45
C LEU A 154 -13.58 2.62 -8.93
N SER A 155 -14.02 3.62 -8.18
CA SER A 155 -13.56 5.00 -8.31
C SER A 155 -12.88 5.44 -7.03
N PHE A 156 -11.89 6.31 -7.15
CA PHE A 156 -11.05 6.79 -6.08
C PHE A 156 -11.07 8.31 -6.02
N GLN A 157 -10.96 8.85 -4.83
CA GLN A 157 -10.72 10.26 -4.58
C GLN A 157 -9.63 10.37 -3.52
N ALA A 158 -8.62 11.20 -3.76
CA ALA A 158 -7.53 11.42 -2.83
C ALA A 158 -7.65 12.79 -2.18
N TYR A 159 -7.47 12.86 -0.88
CA TYR A 159 -7.52 14.07 -0.07
C TYR A 159 -6.20 14.24 0.66
N ALA A 160 -5.59 15.43 0.54
CA ALA A 160 -4.37 15.73 1.28
C ALA A 160 -4.63 15.68 2.79
N LEU A 161 -3.74 15.01 3.52
CA LEU A 161 -3.75 14.95 4.98
C LEU A 161 -2.60 15.78 5.54
N SER A 162 -2.85 16.44 6.68
CA SER A 162 -1.83 17.21 7.40
C SER A 162 -0.93 16.25 8.19
N SER A 163 0.14 15.78 7.56
CA SER A 163 1.14 14.91 8.18
C SER A 163 2.53 15.24 7.60
N LYS A 164 3.58 14.65 8.17
CA LYS A 164 4.95 14.86 7.71
C LYS A 164 5.36 13.78 6.73
N ALA A 165 6.04 14.16 5.65
CA ALA A 165 6.75 13.26 4.79
C ALA A 165 7.81 12.44 5.58
N PRO A 166 8.29 11.28 5.08
CA PRO A 166 9.29 10.48 5.78
C PRO A 166 10.61 11.24 5.97
N PRO A 167 11.48 10.80 6.92
CA PRO A 167 12.74 11.49 7.22
C PRO A 167 13.68 11.69 6.04
N TYR A 168 13.62 10.85 5.03
CA TYR A 168 14.46 10.89 3.83
C TYR A 168 13.87 11.76 2.71
N SER A 169 12.64 12.24 2.88
CA SER A 169 12.00 13.11 1.89
C SER A 169 12.65 14.50 1.87
N PRO A 170 12.85 15.10 0.69
CA PRO A 170 13.23 16.50 0.60
C PRO A 170 12.19 17.44 1.17
N HIS A 171 10.91 16.98 1.30
CA HIS A 171 9.79 17.73 1.88
C HIS A 171 9.63 17.55 3.39
N ARG A 172 10.54 16.86 4.08
CA ARG A 172 10.40 16.56 5.51
C ARG A 172 10.15 17.78 6.39
N HIS A 173 10.78 18.91 6.07
CA HIS A 173 10.69 20.17 6.83
C HIS A 173 9.87 21.25 6.11
N ASP A 174 9.35 20.95 4.93
CA ASP A 174 8.47 21.78 4.13
C ASP A 174 7.34 20.89 3.54
N PRO A 175 6.33 20.50 4.34
CA PRO A 175 5.30 19.58 3.91
C PRO A 175 4.48 20.09 2.74
N HIS A 176 4.33 19.23 1.72
CA HIS A 176 3.54 19.53 0.53
C HIS A 176 2.17 18.82 0.56
N PRO A 177 1.11 19.44 0.01
CA PRO A 177 -0.14 18.73 -0.26
C PRO A 177 0.14 17.48 -1.11
N GLY A 178 -0.26 16.31 -0.61
CA GLY A 178 -0.02 15.04 -1.27
C GLY A 178 1.17 14.24 -0.74
N ASP A 179 1.99 14.75 0.21
CA ASP A 179 2.96 13.93 0.94
C ASP A 179 2.27 12.77 1.66
N ASN A 180 1.05 13.00 2.12
CA ASN A 180 0.18 11.99 2.74
C ASN A 180 -1.26 12.23 2.27
N ILE A 181 -1.96 11.16 1.92
CA ILE A 181 -3.35 11.23 1.46
C ILE A 181 -4.25 10.24 2.20
N GLY A 182 -5.50 10.65 2.37
CA GLY A 182 -6.61 9.73 2.62
C GLY A 182 -7.32 9.41 1.31
N LEU A 183 -7.83 8.19 1.20
CA LEU A 183 -8.53 7.69 0.01
C LEU A 183 -10.00 7.43 0.31
N LEU A 184 -10.89 8.02 -0.45
CA LEU A 184 -12.28 7.59 -0.55
C LEU A 184 -12.41 6.68 -1.77
N ILE A 185 -12.84 5.44 -1.54
CA ILE A 185 -12.98 4.40 -2.56
C ILE A 185 -14.45 4.08 -2.68
N THR A 186 -15.01 4.14 -3.88
CA THR A 186 -16.42 3.88 -4.15
C THR A 186 -16.56 2.75 -5.16
N ASP A 187 -17.40 1.78 -4.83
CA ASP A 187 -17.87 0.77 -5.79
C ASP A 187 -18.88 1.42 -6.74
N THR A 188 -18.56 1.47 -8.03
CA THR A 188 -19.39 2.17 -9.01
C THR A 188 -20.73 1.49 -9.31
N ALA A 189 -20.84 0.18 -9.02
CA ALA A 189 -22.06 -0.57 -9.24
C ALA A 189 -23.03 -0.49 -8.04
N THR A 190 -22.49 -0.51 -6.81
CA THR A 190 -23.32 -0.58 -5.58
C THR A 190 -23.38 0.73 -4.81
N GLY A 191 -22.50 1.68 -5.10
CA GLY A 191 -22.34 2.92 -4.33
C GLY A 191 -21.70 2.72 -2.94
N GLY A 192 -21.26 1.50 -2.61
CA GLY A 192 -20.56 1.21 -1.35
C GLY A 192 -19.25 1.96 -1.23
N ARG A 193 -18.95 2.53 -0.06
CA ARG A 193 -17.80 3.42 0.16
C ARG A 193 -16.89 2.93 1.26
N LEU A 194 -15.60 3.15 1.09
CA LEU A 194 -14.55 2.99 2.10
C LEU A 194 -13.72 4.27 2.15
N PHE A 195 -13.51 4.83 3.34
CA PHE A 195 -12.46 5.83 3.55
C PHE A 195 -11.28 5.17 4.26
N TYR A 196 -10.08 5.31 3.68
CA TYR A 196 -8.83 4.72 4.18
C TYR A 196 -7.79 5.81 4.41
N ALA A 197 -7.36 5.95 5.65
CA ALA A 197 -6.34 6.92 6.09
C ALA A 197 -5.50 6.29 7.21
N PRO A 198 -4.45 5.54 6.89
CA PRO A 198 -3.66 4.79 7.88
C PRO A 198 -2.58 5.62 8.58
N GLY A 199 -2.26 6.84 8.08
CA GLY A 199 -1.21 7.72 8.58
C GLY A 199 -1.70 8.79 9.56
#